data_bab18a2f0df4edd48c62b61d3c4fe539
#
_entry.id   bab18a2f0df4edd48c62b61d3c4fe539
#
_cell.length_a   1.000
_cell.length_b   1.000
_cell.length_c   1.000
_cell.angle_alpha   90.00
_cell.angle_beta   90.00
_cell.angle_gamma   90.00
#
_symmetry.space_group_name_H-M   'P 1'
#
loop_
_entity.id
_entity.type
_entity.pdbx_description
1 polymer ?
#
loop_
_entity_poly.entity_id
_entity_poly.type
_entity_poly.pdbx_seq_one_letter_code
_entity_poly.pdbx_strand_id
1 'polypeptide(L)'
;MTFTTQVWALLGLSSALAHAASYRTVGSSGCAAQMVFVPPYTDTVVFLDNYHRNFGGPGVNLQTGAHSPHPFMQDDDSGLFVFGVEYEWRTNNLRKLTPKSNTFCAAGAFMPDGTMVNVAGAELYSGDANTKHLQDGRQTVRRYAPGPCEIDGCTMDFDVNVDELQSRRWYPTSITMTNGDVLVVGGSDVGLLVTNEASINNPTYEFIKADGSKAPPQRNLTILEFGAEDNQNADMSFNLYPILQLIPNAEGADHIFTLAGNRANVYNYGTDEVYKDLPDIPGGPRTFPGSAAAALLPLGIGGYEPTILVCGGSSGDIPNPKALPDCYRIRPNDENPIWEEDDALPNGGQTMIEPVQLPDGTIVMMNGAHKGCAGGYQAENPAMQALIYDPYKPKGQRFTKSATSEVPRMYHSVAILLPTGEVLVAGSNPDVFYNPVGKVTLANKKYPLFGNNGHTSYLHQQQSPQSAYPTEYRVEIYSPPYMDHAASRPFITAYPVSVKYNEKFQIAAQGAREDVVVRLSYSGFHTHGIDMGARMVQLEAVLSPDGDDMIDVTSPFNPTIMPPGVYMLWVIEKGIPSEAVWMKLEL
;
A
#
# COMPACT_ATOMS: atom_id res chain seq x y z
N MET A 1 41.64 67.04 8.97
CA MET A 1 40.21 66.67 9.16
C MET A 1 39.94 65.55 8.18
N THR A 2 40.00 64.32 8.62
CA THR A 2 39.83 63.13 7.82
C THR A 2 38.44 62.55 8.11
N PHE A 3 37.56 62.55 7.12
CA PHE A 3 36.24 61.92 7.24
C PHE A 3 36.34 60.44 6.84
N THR A 4 36.07 59.56 7.79
CA THR A 4 35.89 58.13 7.57
C THR A 4 34.39 57.86 7.29
N THR A 5 34.13 57.40 6.08
CA THR A 5 32.78 56.94 5.67
C THR A 5 32.65 55.46 6.03
N GLN A 6 31.78 55.13 7.00
CA GLN A 6 31.39 53.74 7.28
C GLN A 6 30.31 53.31 6.30
N VAL A 7 30.60 52.32 5.46
CA VAL A 7 29.66 51.62 4.63
C VAL A 7 29.07 50.47 5.45
N TRP A 8 27.76 50.58 5.77
CA TRP A 8 26.98 49.47 6.33
C TRP A 8 26.56 48.56 5.19
N ALA A 9 27.16 47.37 5.13
CA ALA A 9 26.65 46.30 4.28
C ALA A 9 25.42 45.68 4.96
N LEU A 10 24.23 45.98 4.44
CA LEU A 10 23.02 45.25 4.75
C LEU A 10 23.13 43.85 4.13
N LEU A 11 23.51 42.89 4.93
CA LEU A 11 23.28 41.47 4.63
C LEU A 11 21.77 41.21 4.71
N GLY A 12 21.13 41.23 3.56
CA GLY A 12 19.77 40.71 3.39
C GLY A 12 19.78 39.21 3.61
N LEU A 13 19.44 38.78 4.81
CA LEU A 13 18.98 37.42 5.05
C LEU A 13 17.61 37.28 4.37
N SER A 14 17.62 36.84 3.11
CA SER A 14 16.45 36.22 2.54
C SER A 14 16.25 34.91 3.27
N SER A 15 15.42 34.91 4.32
CA SER A 15 14.79 33.70 4.81
C SER A 15 13.94 33.18 3.67
N ALA A 16 14.48 32.25 2.88
CA ALA A 16 13.65 31.37 2.09
C ALA A 16 12.70 30.70 3.10
N LEU A 17 11.47 31.13 3.12
CA LEU A 17 10.37 30.40 3.74
C LEU A 17 10.36 29.05 3.02
N ALA A 18 11.02 28.05 3.59
CA ALA A 18 10.80 26.67 3.20
C ALA A 18 9.31 26.43 3.51
N HIS A 19 8.48 26.43 2.49
CA HIS A 19 7.11 26.00 2.66
C HIS A 19 7.19 24.53 3.07
N ALA A 20 6.57 24.20 4.17
CA ALA A 20 6.64 22.86 4.73
C ALA A 20 5.55 22.02 4.07
N ALA A 21 5.87 20.75 3.78
CA ALA A 21 4.86 19.76 3.47
C ALA A 21 3.62 19.92 4.39
N SER A 22 2.45 19.63 3.88
CA SER A 22 1.21 19.91 4.60
C SER A 22 0.17 18.80 4.44
N TYR A 23 -0.75 18.72 5.40
CA TYR A 23 -1.98 17.97 5.29
C TYR A 23 -3.18 18.91 5.12
N ARG A 24 -4.14 18.50 4.30
CA ARG A 24 -5.45 19.16 4.22
C ARG A 24 -6.55 18.12 4.18
N THR A 25 -7.56 18.27 5.01
CA THR A 25 -8.79 17.47 4.93
C THR A 25 -9.59 17.95 3.72
N VAL A 26 -10.02 17.01 2.87
CA VAL A 26 -10.69 17.35 1.60
C VAL A 26 -12.09 16.76 1.50
N GLY A 27 -12.38 15.66 2.18
CA GLY A 27 -13.69 15.01 2.08
C GLY A 27 -13.87 13.85 3.05
N SER A 28 -14.77 12.95 2.68
CA SER A 28 -15.07 11.72 3.41
C SER A 28 -15.05 10.53 2.47
N SER A 29 -14.48 9.42 2.91
CA SER A 29 -14.35 8.18 2.15
C SER A 29 -15.66 7.39 1.97
N GLY A 30 -16.72 7.75 2.69
CA GLY A 30 -18.00 7.02 2.66
C GLY A 30 -18.00 5.66 3.36
N CYS A 31 -16.83 5.04 3.56
CA CYS A 31 -16.58 3.83 4.34
C CYS A 31 -15.23 3.95 5.07
N ALA A 32 -14.92 3.05 5.98
CA ALA A 32 -13.65 3.10 6.72
C ALA A 32 -12.48 2.55 5.90
N ALA A 33 -12.22 3.15 4.77
CA ALA A 33 -11.19 2.85 3.77
C ALA A 33 -10.03 1.95 4.28
N GLN A 34 -10.27 0.63 4.30
CA GLN A 34 -9.28 -0.36 4.74
C GLN A 34 -8.28 -0.73 3.65
N MET A 35 -8.72 -0.62 2.41
CA MET A 35 -7.97 -0.93 1.20
C MET A 35 -8.20 0.17 0.19
N VAL A 36 -7.18 0.47 -0.62
CA VAL A 36 -7.26 1.52 -1.65
C VAL A 36 -6.44 1.16 -2.88
N PHE A 37 -6.94 1.57 -4.04
CA PHE A 37 -6.21 1.58 -5.31
C PHE A 37 -6.65 2.75 -6.19
N VAL A 38 -5.80 3.14 -7.15
CA VAL A 38 -6.10 4.14 -8.18
C VAL A 38 -6.40 3.42 -9.50
N PRO A 39 -7.63 3.42 -9.99
CA PRO A 39 -7.92 2.90 -11.33
C PRO A 39 -7.21 3.74 -12.39
N PRO A 40 -6.51 3.11 -13.36
CA PRO A 40 -5.86 3.86 -14.44
C PRO A 40 -6.83 4.70 -15.27
N TYR A 41 -6.35 5.84 -15.78
CA TYR A 41 -7.08 6.79 -16.62
C TYR A 41 -8.25 7.50 -15.92
N THR A 42 -8.28 7.51 -14.58
CA THR A 42 -9.34 8.16 -13.81
C THR A 42 -8.78 9.20 -12.83
N ASP A 43 -9.65 10.11 -12.38
CA ASP A 43 -9.40 11.01 -11.24
C ASP A 43 -10.04 10.45 -9.95
N THR A 44 -10.08 9.12 -9.81
CA THR A 44 -10.73 8.45 -8.70
C THR A 44 -9.80 7.50 -7.95
N VAL A 45 -10.11 7.24 -6.70
CA VAL A 45 -9.62 6.08 -5.93
C VAL A 45 -10.81 5.19 -5.57
N VAL A 46 -10.53 3.91 -5.44
CA VAL A 46 -11.53 2.96 -4.93
C VAL A 46 -11.13 2.54 -3.53
N PHE A 47 -12.06 2.70 -2.59
CA PHE A 47 -11.96 2.20 -1.23
C PHE A 47 -12.76 0.92 -1.07
N LEU A 48 -12.18 -0.05 -0.37
CA LEU A 48 -12.85 -1.28 0.03
C LEU A 48 -12.76 -1.47 1.54
N ASP A 49 -13.77 -2.12 2.11
CA ASP A 49 -13.91 -2.34 3.55
C ASP A 49 -14.61 -3.67 3.85
N ASN A 50 -14.94 -3.90 5.11
CA ASN A 50 -15.72 -5.04 5.58
C ASN A 50 -17.23 -4.73 5.57
N TYR A 51 -18.01 -5.59 4.94
CA TYR A 51 -19.47 -5.40 4.89
C TYR A 51 -20.14 -5.32 6.26
N HIS A 52 -19.69 -6.12 7.21
CA HIS A 52 -20.33 -6.29 8.51
C HIS A 52 -20.10 -5.14 9.48
N ARG A 53 -19.04 -4.38 9.30
CA ARG A 53 -18.60 -3.41 10.30
C ARG A 53 -19.08 -2.00 10.04
N ASN A 54 -19.73 -1.79 8.94
CA ASN A 54 -20.44 -0.56 8.60
C ASN A 54 -21.79 -0.40 9.34
N PHE A 55 -22.02 -1.19 10.39
CA PHE A 55 -23.26 -1.10 11.18
C PHE A 55 -23.23 0.06 12.16
N GLY A 56 -24.07 1.03 11.91
CA GLY A 56 -24.71 1.70 12.99
C GLY A 56 -25.68 0.71 13.65
N GLY A 57 -25.29 0.11 14.75
CA GLY A 57 -26.21 -0.67 15.55
C GLY A 57 -27.45 0.15 15.93
N PRO A 58 -28.60 -0.47 16.28
CA PRO A 58 -29.80 0.25 16.69
C PRO A 58 -29.45 1.19 17.86
N GLY A 59 -29.59 2.49 17.64
CA GLY A 59 -29.31 3.55 18.63
C GLY A 59 -28.04 4.36 18.40
N VAL A 60 -27.20 4.03 17.42
CA VAL A 60 -26.08 4.88 17.03
C VAL A 60 -26.52 5.79 15.88
N ASN A 61 -26.68 7.06 16.16
CA ASN A 61 -26.93 8.04 15.11
C ASN A 61 -25.61 8.34 14.37
N LEU A 62 -25.33 7.57 13.34
CA LEU A 62 -24.14 7.72 12.50
C LEU A 62 -24.13 9.06 11.73
N GLN A 63 -25.27 9.76 11.64
CA GLN A 63 -25.37 11.07 10.99
C GLN A 63 -24.67 12.18 11.80
N THR A 64 -24.38 11.93 13.05
CA THR A 64 -23.69 12.89 13.93
C THR A 64 -22.23 12.56 14.17
N GLY A 65 -21.66 11.58 13.48
CA GLY A 65 -20.21 11.45 13.41
C GLY A 65 -19.66 12.79 12.95
N ALA A 66 -19.10 13.56 13.89
CA ALA A 66 -18.80 14.98 13.75
C ALA A 66 -17.78 15.33 12.63
N HIS A 67 -17.46 14.39 11.78
CA HIS A 67 -16.33 14.49 10.84
C HIS A 67 -16.64 14.03 9.41
N SER A 68 -17.83 13.51 9.10
CA SER A 68 -18.18 13.17 7.72
C SER A 68 -19.17 14.18 7.15
N PRO A 69 -18.81 14.98 6.14
CA PRO A 69 -19.76 15.84 5.44
C PRO A 69 -20.73 15.05 4.55
N HIS A 70 -20.45 13.78 4.29
CA HIS A 70 -21.27 12.93 3.45
C HIS A 70 -22.13 11.97 4.29
N PRO A 71 -23.42 11.80 3.97
CA PRO A 71 -24.24 10.79 4.60
C PRO A 71 -23.67 9.40 4.29
N PHE A 72 -23.84 8.46 5.23
CA PHE A 72 -23.52 7.05 4.96
C PHE A 72 -24.38 6.55 3.81
N MET A 73 -23.74 5.95 2.83
CA MET A 73 -24.45 5.35 1.71
C MET A 73 -24.96 3.97 2.09
N GLN A 74 -26.19 3.68 1.70
CA GLN A 74 -26.78 2.35 1.80
C GLN A 74 -26.93 1.75 0.41
N ASP A 75 -26.79 0.44 0.33
CA ASP A 75 -27.17 -0.32 -0.84
C ASP A 75 -28.69 -0.46 -0.87
N ASP A 76 -29.30 -0.09 -2.00
CA ASP A 76 -30.75 0.00 -2.12
C ASP A 76 -31.43 -1.38 -2.08
N ASP A 77 -30.72 -2.44 -2.50
CA ASP A 77 -31.25 -3.79 -2.57
C ASP A 77 -31.10 -4.55 -1.24
N SER A 78 -29.98 -4.39 -0.56
CA SER A 78 -29.66 -5.09 0.68
C SER A 78 -29.99 -4.31 1.94
N GLY A 79 -30.08 -2.98 1.84
CA GLY A 79 -30.18 -2.08 2.99
C GLY A 79 -28.91 -2.02 3.86
N LEU A 80 -27.83 -2.69 3.44
CA LEU A 80 -26.52 -2.63 4.09
C LEU A 80 -25.82 -1.33 3.74
N PHE A 81 -24.95 -0.87 4.62
CA PHE A 81 -24.02 0.20 4.28
C PHE A 81 -23.05 -0.30 3.22
N VAL A 82 -22.73 0.56 2.26
CA VAL A 82 -21.73 0.23 1.23
C VAL A 82 -20.36 0.06 1.86
N PHE A 83 -19.61 -0.92 1.34
CA PHE A 83 -18.25 -1.25 1.74
C PHE A 83 -17.29 -1.26 0.54
N GLY A 84 -17.76 -0.78 -0.62
CA GLY A 84 -17.00 -0.44 -1.80
C GLY A 84 -17.42 0.95 -2.27
N VAL A 85 -16.48 1.87 -2.39
CA VAL A 85 -16.74 3.27 -2.74
C VAL A 85 -15.69 3.74 -3.72
N GLU A 86 -16.12 4.35 -4.81
CA GLU A 86 -15.28 5.14 -5.67
C GLU A 86 -15.37 6.61 -5.25
N TYR A 87 -14.21 7.23 -5.05
CA TYR A 87 -14.07 8.60 -4.57
C TYR A 87 -13.27 9.43 -5.55
N GLU A 88 -13.85 10.50 -6.05
CA GLU A 88 -13.21 11.46 -6.94
C GLU A 88 -12.53 12.55 -6.12
N TRP A 89 -11.18 12.57 -6.13
CA TRP A 89 -10.42 13.47 -5.25
C TRP A 89 -10.46 14.95 -5.64
N ARG A 90 -10.85 15.29 -6.89
CA ARG A 90 -10.96 16.67 -7.34
C ARG A 90 -12.25 17.34 -6.90
N THR A 91 -13.34 16.58 -6.82
CA THR A 91 -14.69 17.08 -6.53
C THR A 91 -15.25 16.63 -5.19
N ASN A 92 -14.63 15.62 -4.58
CA ASN A 92 -15.12 14.92 -3.39
C ASN A 92 -16.45 14.17 -3.62
N ASN A 93 -16.77 13.84 -4.86
CA ASN A 93 -17.92 13.02 -5.17
C ASN A 93 -17.68 11.55 -4.80
N LEU A 94 -18.75 10.87 -4.41
CA LEU A 94 -18.75 9.46 -4.04
C LEU A 94 -19.71 8.68 -4.93
N ARG A 95 -19.26 7.50 -5.37
CA ARG A 95 -20.10 6.52 -6.02
C ARG A 95 -20.04 5.19 -5.28
N LYS A 96 -21.19 4.60 -4.99
CA LYS A 96 -21.25 3.26 -4.38
C LYS A 96 -20.87 2.18 -5.39
N LEU A 97 -20.14 1.18 -4.92
CA LEU A 97 -19.77 -0.01 -5.67
C LEU A 97 -20.32 -1.25 -4.97
N THR A 98 -20.49 -2.33 -5.74
CA THR A 98 -21.11 -3.57 -5.28
C THR A 98 -20.14 -4.76 -5.39
N PRO A 99 -19.22 -4.97 -4.45
CA PRO A 99 -18.27 -6.07 -4.48
C PRO A 99 -18.88 -7.48 -4.40
N LYS A 100 -20.16 -7.61 -4.04
CA LYS A 100 -20.98 -8.84 -3.94
C LYS A 100 -20.45 -9.93 -3.00
N SER A 101 -19.27 -9.77 -2.44
CA SER A 101 -18.67 -10.69 -1.46
C SER A 101 -17.81 -9.89 -0.47
N ASN A 102 -17.53 -10.49 0.70
CA ASN A 102 -16.81 -9.80 1.75
C ASN A 102 -15.34 -9.54 1.33
N THR A 103 -14.98 -8.28 1.16
CA THR A 103 -13.64 -7.82 0.77
C THR A 103 -12.67 -7.72 1.94
N PHE A 104 -13.09 -7.99 3.15
CA PHE A 104 -12.31 -7.77 4.37
C PHE A 104 -10.94 -8.45 4.31
N CYS A 105 -9.88 -7.65 4.37
CA CYS A 105 -8.48 -8.09 4.30
C CYS A 105 -8.15 -8.87 3.01
N ALA A 106 -8.71 -8.45 1.89
CA ALA A 106 -8.39 -8.94 0.56
C ALA A 106 -7.00 -8.46 0.10
N ALA A 107 -6.54 -8.99 -1.02
CA ALA A 107 -5.35 -8.53 -1.75
C ALA A 107 -5.75 -7.93 -3.11
N GLY A 108 -4.80 -7.32 -3.82
CA GLY A 108 -5.05 -6.79 -5.15
C GLY A 108 -3.80 -6.59 -5.98
N ALA A 109 -3.94 -6.74 -7.30
CA ALA A 109 -2.91 -6.45 -8.29
C ALA A 109 -3.56 -6.06 -9.63
N PHE A 110 -2.84 -5.37 -10.50
CA PHE A 110 -3.35 -5.00 -11.81
C PHE A 110 -2.92 -5.98 -12.90
N MET A 111 -3.81 -6.24 -13.83
CA MET A 111 -3.53 -6.94 -15.09
C MET A 111 -2.90 -5.98 -16.13
N PRO A 112 -2.33 -6.52 -17.23
CA PRO A 112 -1.66 -5.71 -18.26
C PRO A 112 -2.55 -4.66 -18.95
N ASP A 113 -3.86 -4.88 -18.98
CA ASP A 113 -4.83 -3.92 -19.52
C ASP A 113 -5.22 -2.82 -18.53
N GLY A 114 -4.72 -2.86 -17.28
CA GLY A 114 -5.06 -1.94 -16.21
C GLY A 114 -6.26 -2.38 -15.36
N THR A 115 -6.85 -3.55 -15.63
CA THR A 115 -7.90 -4.11 -14.78
C THR A 115 -7.35 -4.43 -13.40
N MET A 116 -7.94 -3.86 -12.34
CA MET A 116 -7.64 -4.25 -10.95
C MET A 116 -8.30 -5.59 -10.65
N VAL A 117 -7.50 -6.52 -10.17
CA VAL A 117 -7.95 -7.82 -9.66
C VAL A 117 -7.85 -7.80 -8.14
N ASN A 118 -8.98 -7.66 -7.46
CA ASN A 118 -9.09 -7.78 -6.01
C ASN A 118 -9.46 -9.22 -5.67
N VAL A 119 -8.64 -9.85 -4.84
CA VAL A 119 -8.71 -11.30 -4.59
C VAL A 119 -8.93 -11.62 -3.13
N ALA A 120 -9.65 -12.69 -2.88
CA ALA A 120 -9.90 -13.23 -1.55
C ALA A 120 -10.74 -12.28 -0.67
N GLY A 121 -10.62 -12.41 0.63
CA GLY A 121 -11.38 -11.68 1.62
C GLY A 121 -11.78 -12.58 2.79
N ALA A 122 -12.76 -12.18 3.57
CA ALA A 122 -13.20 -12.94 4.74
C ALA A 122 -14.51 -13.71 4.47
N GLU A 123 -14.77 -14.65 5.37
CA GLU A 123 -16.07 -15.33 5.45
C GLU A 123 -17.18 -14.37 5.90
N LEU A 124 -18.41 -14.85 5.80
CA LEU A 124 -19.57 -14.15 6.34
C LEU A 124 -19.79 -14.51 7.81
N TYR A 125 -20.22 -13.54 8.60
CA TYR A 125 -20.54 -13.80 9.99
C TYR A 125 -21.79 -14.67 10.10
N SER A 126 -21.71 -15.77 10.84
CA SER A 126 -22.84 -16.68 11.05
C SER A 126 -23.96 -15.98 11.82
N GLY A 127 -25.20 -16.08 11.32
CA GLY A 127 -26.38 -15.50 11.96
C GLY A 127 -26.68 -14.05 11.58
N ASP A 128 -25.97 -13.46 10.67
CA ASP A 128 -26.32 -12.17 10.09
C ASP A 128 -27.46 -12.34 9.07
N ALA A 129 -28.63 -11.80 9.42
CA ALA A 129 -29.83 -11.88 8.57
C ALA A 129 -29.69 -11.11 7.23
N ASN A 130 -28.71 -10.24 7.14
CA ASN A 130 -28.47 -9.36 5.98
C ASN A 130 -27.54 -9.98 4.93
N THR A 131 -27.09 -11.21 5.13
CA THR A 131 -26.15 -11.90 4.22
C THR A 131 -26.79 -12.51 2.99
N LYS A 132 -28.12 -12.37 2.78
CA LYS A 132 -28.83 -13.02 1.66
C LYS A 132 -28.30 -12.66 0.27
N HIS A 133 -27.60 -11.53 0.14
CA HIS A 133 -27.09 -11.00 -1.12
C HIS A 133 -25.57 -10.96 -1.18
N LEU A 134 -24.88 -11.38 -0.12
CA LEU A 134 -23.44 -11.40 -0.04
C LEU A 134 -22.88 -12.82 -0.06
N GLN A 135 -21.71 -12.95 -0.63
CA GLN A 135 -20.97 -14.20 -0.76
C GLN A 135 -19.74 -14.21 0.17
N ASP A 136 -19.26 -15.40 0.51
CA ASP A 136 -17.96 -15.60 1.14
C ASP A 136 -16.85 -15.03 0.25
N GLY A 137 -15.97 -14.21 0.83
CA GLY A 137 -14.91 -13.55 0.08
C GLY A 137 -13.69 -14.42 -0.18
N ARG A 138 -13.48 -15.50 0.60
CA ARG A 138 -12.20 -16.20 0.67
C ARG A 138 -11.73 -16.87 -0.63
N GLN A 139 -12.63 -17.21 -1.56
CA GLN A 139 -12.30 -17.74 -2.89
C GLN A 139 -12.70 -16.80 -4.04
N THR A 140 -13.11 -15.59 -3.71
CA THR A 140 -13.63 -14.64 -4.67
C THR A 140 -12.52 -13.90 -5.40
N VAL A 141 -12.73 -13.69 -6.71
CA VAL A 141 -11.99 -12.74 -7.54
C VAL A 141 -12.95 -11.68 -8.05
N ARG A 142 -12.57 -10.43 -7.87
CA ARG A 142 -13.33 -9.24 -8.29
C ARG A 142 -12.47 -8.44 -9.25
N ARG A 143 -13.00 -8.13 -10.42
CA ARG A 143 -12.31 -7.35 -11.44
C ARG A 143 -12.96 -6.00 -11.58
N TYR A 144 -12.16 -4.95 -11.52
CA TYR A 144 -12.55 -3.58 -11.75
C TYR A 144 -11.81 -3.06 -12.98
N ALA A 145 -12.53 -2.92 -14.10
CA ALA A 145 -11.93 -2.53 -15.36
C ALA A 145 -11.48 -1.06 -15.35
N PRO A 146 -10.36 -0.72 -16.02
CA PRO A 146 -9.93 0.66 -16.17
C PRO A 146 -10.82 1.42 -17.15
N GLY A 147 -10.84 2.73 -17.04
CA GLY A 147 -11.45 3.57 -18.07
C GLY A 147 -11.86 4.94 -17.53
N PRO A 148 -11.78 5.95 -18.38
CA PRO A 148 -12.29 7.26 -18.02
C PRO A 148 -13.81 7.19 -17.89
N CYS A 149 -14.33 7.46 -16.72
CA CYS A 149 -15.74 7.73 -16.54
C CYS A 149 -15.90 8.86 -15.51
N GLU A 150 -16.83 9.76 -15.82
CA GLU A 150 -17.29 10.71 -14.83
C GLU A 150 -18.17 9.97 -13.82
N ILE A 151 -17.99 10.23 -12.55
CA ILE A 151 -18.68 9.51 -11.47
C ILE A 151 -20.21 9.50 -11.65
N ASP A 152 -20.77 10.62 -12.09
CA ASP A 152 -22.21 10.77 -12.31
C ASP A 152 -22.76 9.98 -13.52
N GLY A 153 -21.89 9.60 -14.46
CA GLY A 153 -22.24 8.86 -15.67
C GLY A 153 -21.70 7.43 -15.74
N CYS A 154 -20.91 7.04 -14.72
CA CYS A 154 -20.24 5.75 -14.73
C CYS A 154 -21.18 4.63 -14.26
N THR A 155 -21.29 3.59 -15.09
CA THR A 155 -22.03 2.36 -14.76
C THR A 155 -21.10 1.19 -14.42
N MET A 156 -19.77 1.39 -14.48
CA MET A 156 -18.80 0.33 -14.14
C MET A 156 -18.90 -0.04 -12.66
N ASP A 157 -18.85 -1.32 -12.39
CA ASP A 157 -18.81 -1.93 -11.07
C ASP A 157 -17.90 -3.17 -11.14
N PHE A 158 -17.77 -3.90 -10.05
CA PHE A 158 -16.99 -5.12 -10.03
C PHE A 158 -17.67 -6.24 -10.83
N ASP A 159 -16.87 -6.88 -11.70
CA ASP A 159 -17.18 -8.22 -12.20
C ASP A 159 -16.66 -9.24 -11.19
N VAL A 160 -17.56 -10.09 -10.68
CA VAL A 160 -17.29 -10.91 -9.49
C VAL A 160 -17.49 -12.38 -9.79
N ASN A 161 -16.42 -13.18 -9.60
CA ASN A 161 -16.47 -14.64 -9.59
C ASN A 161 -16.14 -15.14 -8.17
N VAL A 162 -17.12 -15.74 -7.50
CA VAL A 162 -17.04 -16.09 -6.07
C VAL A 162 -16.25 -17.36 -5.76
N ASP A 163 -16.00 -18.21 -6.75
CA ASP A 163 -15.33 -19.52 -6.61
C ASP A 163 -14.14 -19.66 -7.56
N GLU A 164 -13.44 -18.57 -7.89
CA GLU A 164 -12.34 -18.63 -8.86
C GLU A 164 -11.02 -19.11 -8.25
N LEU A 165 -10.71 -18.72 -6.99
CA LEU A 165 -9.52 -19.21 -6.32
C LEU A 165 -9.66 -20.72 -5.99
N GLN A 166 -8.57 -21.47 -6.12
CA GLN A 166 -8.55 -22.91 -5.88
C GLN A 166 -8.65 -23.25 -4.39
N SER A 167 -8.26 -22.33 -3.50
CA SER A 167 -8.42 -22.48 -2.06
C SER A 167 -8.83 -21.19 -1.39
N ARG A 168 -9.34 -21.30 -0.18
CA ARG A 168 -9.74 -20.18 0.64
C ARG A 168 -8.54 -19.42 1.13
N ARG A 169 -8.60 -18.06 1.07
CA ARG A 169 -7.53 -17.19 1.52
C ARG A 169 -8.11 -15.95 2.19
N TRP A 170 -7.64 -15.69 3.38
CA TRP A 170 -7.85 -14.43 4.10
C TRP A 170 -6.47 -13.87 4.48
N TYR A 171 -6.19 -12.61 4.23
CA TYR A 171 -4.85 -12.00 4.31
C TYR A 171 -3.80 -12.59 3.33
N PRO A 172 -4.11 -12.86 2.07
CA PRO A 172 -3.07 -13.18 1.09
C PRO A 172 -2.35 -11.92 0.62
N THR A 173 -1.26 -12.10 -0.10
CA THR A 173 -0.62 -11.05 -0.91
C THR A 173 -0.73 -11.38 -2.38
N SER A 174 -0.87 -10.36 -3.24
CA SER A 174 -0.86 -10.55 -4.68
C SER A 174 0.04 -9.54 -5.39
N ILE A 175 0.68 -9.97 -6.47
CA ILE A 175 1.50 -9.12 -7.35
C ILE A 175 1.35 -9.54 -8.82
N THR A 176 1.66 -8.61 -9.73
CA THR A 176 1.70 -8.87 -11.17
C THR A 176 3.04 -9.50 -11.57
N MET A 177 2.97 -10.57 -12.36
CA MET A 177 4.11 -11.34 -12.87
C MET A 177 4.64 -10.78 -14.19
N THR A 178 5.80 -11.27 -14.63
CA THR A 178 6.46 -10.84 -15.88
C THR A 178 5.62 -11.06 -17.14
N ASN A 179 4.71 -12.03 -17.12
CA ASN A 179 3.79 -12.33 -18.20
C ASN A 179 2.40 -11.67 -18.05
N GLY A 180 2.23 -10.86 -16.99
CA GLY A 180 0.98 -10.20 -16.68
C GLY A 180 -0.03 -10.99 -15.87
N ASP A 181 0.23 -12.25 -15.56
CA ASP A 181 -0.61 -13.02 -14.62
C ASP A 181 -0.55 -12.41 -13.22
N VAL A 182 -1.59 -12.63 -12.43
CA VAL A 182 -1.59 -12.24 -11.01
C VAL A 182 -1.25 -13.46 -10.15
N LEU A 183 -0.16 -13.36 -9.39
CA LEU A 183 0.24 -14.32 -8.37
C LEU A 183 -0.49 -14.00 -7.06
N VAL A 184 -1.05 -15.03 -6.41
CA VAL A 184 -1.71 -14.93 -5.09
C VAL A 184 -1.02 -15.89 -4.13
N VAL A 185 -0.54 -15.38 -3.00
CA VAL A 185 0.32 -16.12 -2.06
C VAL A 185 -0.21 -16.07 -0.63
N GLY A 186 -0.25 -17.21 0.03
CA GLY A 186 -0.52 -17.34 1.46
C GLY A 186 -1.96 -17.08 1.85
N GLY A 187 -2.12 -16.58 3.05
CA GLY A 187 -3.39 -16.31 3.69
C GLY A 187 -3.87 -17.42 4.63
N SER A 188 -5.08 -17.29 5.14
CA SER A 188 -5.73 -18.24 6.04
C SER A 188 -6.99 -18.83 5.41
N ASP A 189 -7.26 -20.12 5.65
CA ASP A 189 -8.51 -20.77 5.23
C ASP A 189 -9.73 -20.27 6.04
N VAL A 190 -9.49 -19.74 7.23
CA VAL A 190 -10.55 -19.21 8.11
C VAL A 190 -10.40 -17.69 8.21
N GLY A 191 -11.41 -16.97 7.79
CA GLY A 191 -11.53 -15.53 8.02
C GLY A 191 -11.93 -15.25 9.46
N LEU A 192 -11.46 -14.13 10.03
CA LEU A 192 -11.77 -13.69 11.41
C LEU A 192 -10.95 -14.38 12.51
N LEU A 193 -10.11 -15.34 12.20
CA LEU A 193 -9.26 -16.02 13.17
C LEU A 193 -7.79 -15.88 12.77
N VAL A 194 -7.02 -15.15 13.56
CA VAL A 194 -5.56 -15.05 13.39
C VAL A 194 -4.91 -15.97 14.42
N THR A 195 -4.58 -17.17 13.99
CA THR A 195 -3.81 -18.12 14.80
C THR A 195 -2.71 -18.71 13.95
N ASN A 196 -1.71 -19.30 14.59
CA ASN A 196 -0.61 -19.99 13.92
C ASN A 196 -0.84 -21.51 13.84
N GLU A 197 -2.10 -21.91 13.69
CA GLU A 197 -2.47 -23.32 13.57
C GLU A 197 -2.30 -23.79 12.11
N ALA A 198 -1.56 -24.85 11.91
CA ALA A 198 -1.34 -25.45 10.58
C ALA A 198 -2.66 -25.83 9.89
N SER A 199 -3.73 -26.10 10.66
CA SER A 199 -5.03 -26.52 10.13
C SER A 199 -5.80 -25.39 9.43
N ILE A 200 -5.47 -24.13 9.68
CA ILE A 200 -6.15 -22.96 9.09
C ILE A 200 -5.22 -22.13 8.20
N ASN A 201 -3.91 -22.35 8.27
CA ASN A 201 -2.95 -21.69 7.43
C ASN A 201 -3.00 -22.24 6.01
N ASN A 202 -2.84 -21.37 5.03
CA ASN A 202 -2.76 -21.75 3.62
C ASN A 202 -1.35 -21.43 3.06
N PRO A 203 -0.36 -22.32 3.23
CA PRO A 203 1.01 -22.10 2.81
C PRO A 203 1.19 -22.37 1.31
N THR A 204 0.25 -21.92 0.47
CA THR A 204 0.26 -22.19 -0.96
C THR A 204 0.24 -20.90 -1.78
N TYR A 205 0.54 -21.05 -3.06
CA TYR A 205 0.31 -19.99 -4.05
C TYR A 205 -0.47 -20.51 -5.27
N GLU A 206 -1.10 -19.61 -5.96
CA GLU A 206 -1.82 -19.86 -7.21
C GLU A 206 -1.79 -18.63 -8.13
N PHE A 207 -2.25 -18.80 -9.37
CA PHE A 207 -2.25 -17.74 -10.36
C PHE A 207 -3.67 -17.44 -10.84
N ILE A 208 -3.90 -16.17 -11.18
CA ILE A 208 -5.02 -15.73 -12.01
C ILE A 208 -4.44 -15.34 -13.36
N LYS A 209 -4.90 -16.02 -14.40
CA LYS A 209 -4.36 -15.86 -15.75
C LYS A 209 -4.89 -14.60 -16.42
N ALA A 210 -3.97 -13.77 -16.95
CA ALA A 210 -4.33 -12.53 -17.63
C ALA A 210 -5.11 -12.78 -18.94
N ASP A 211 -4.88 -13.91 -19.59
CA ASP A 211 -5.57 -14.33 -20.81
C ASP A 211 -6.92 -15.05 -20.57
N GLY A 212 -7.33 -15.17 -19.29
CA GLY A 212 -8.54 -15.89 -18.90
C GLY A 212 -8.47 -17.42 -19.03
N SER A 213 -7.31 -17.98 -19.38
CA SER A 213 -7.12 -19.43 -19.44
C SER A 213 -7.16 -20.06 -18.06
N LYS A 214 -7.29 -21.38 -18.00
CA LYS A 214 -7.28 -22.10 -16.73
C LYS A 214 -5.90 -22.03 -16.08
N ALA A 215 -5.85 -21.59 -14.82
CA ALA A 215 -4.64 -21.59 -14.02
C ALA A 215 -4.12 -23.02 -13.73
N PRO A 216 -2.81 -23.20 -13.58
CA PRO A 216 -2.24 -24.46 -13.10
C PRO A 216 -2.71 -24.74 -11.65
N PRO A 217 -2.62 -26.00 -11.19
CA PRO A 217 -2.90 -26.33 -9.78
C PRO A 217 -2.05 -25.47 -8.84
N GLN A 218 -2.65 -25.09 -7.70
CA GLN A 218 -1.90 -24.41 -6.62
C GLN A 218 -0.74 -25.28 -6.14
N ARG A 219 0.30 -24.62 -5.60
CA ARG A 219 1.51 -25.27 -5.12
C ARG A 219 1.88 -24.79 -3.73
N ASN A 220 2.58 -25.64 -2.98
CA ASN A 220 3.12 -25.29 -1.68
C ASN A 220 4.29 -24.32 -1.79
N LEU A 221 4.38 -23.43 -0.82
CA LEU A 221 5.50 -22.52 -0.63
C LEU A 221 6.09 -22.74 0.78
N THR A 222 7.19 -23.46 0.85
CA THR A 222 7.75 -23.96 2.12
C THR A 222 8.09 -22.87 3.13
N ILE A 223 8.47 -21.67 2.68
CA ILE A 223 8.73 -20.55 3.60
C ILE A 223 7.51 -20.17 4.44
N LEU A 224 6.28 -20.50 3.98
CA LEU A 224 5.03 -20.24 4.67
C LEU A 224 4.59 -21.40 5.59
N GLU A 225 5.23 -22.55 5.53
CA GLU A 225 4.93 -23.69 6.40
C GLU A 225 5.51 -23.50 7.81
N PHE A 226 6.54 -22.67 7.93
CA PHE A 226 7.19 -22.38 9.20
C PHE A 226 6.39 -21.37 9.99
N GLY A 227 6.00 -21.68 11.16
CA GLY A 227 5.29 -20.72 11.98
C GLY A 227 4.98 -21.23 13.38
N ALA A 228 4.41 -22.42 13.49
CA ALA A 228 3.94 -22.93 14.76
C ALA A 228 5.05 -23.52 15.64
N GLU A 229 6.03 -24.20 15.06
CA GLU A 229 7.01 -25.00 15.81
C GLU A 229 8.27 -24.21 16.19
N ASP A 230 8.67 -23.21 15.38
CA ASP A 230 9.92 -22.47 15.57
C ASP A 230 9.72 -21.13 16.28
N ASN A 231 8.49 -20.77 16.61
CA ASN A 231 8.17 -19.46 17.13
C ASN A 231 7.86 -19.53 18.63
N GLN A 232 8.60 -18.76 19.41
CA GLN A 232 8.32 -18.57 20.84
C GLN A 232 6.96 -17.89 21.08
N ASN A 233 6.32 -17.37 20.03
CA ASN A 233 5.05 -16.66 20.03
C ASN A 233 4.03 -17.42 19.16
N ALA A 234 3.48 -18.51 19.69
CA ALA A 234 2.52 -19.39 19.02
C ALA A 234 1.24 -18.70 18.47
N ASP A 235 1.02 -17.44 18.86
CA ASP A 235 -0.19 -16.67 18.50
C ASP A 235 0.00 -15.77 17.26
N MET A 236 1.16 -15.78 16.61
CA MET A 236 1.43 -14.98 15.41
C MET A 236 1.50 -15.84 14.15
N SER A 237 0.63 -15.59 13.20
CA SER A 237 0.64 -16.26 11.90
C SER A 237 1.55 -15.50 10.93
N PHE A 238 2.57 -16.19 10.39
CA PHE A 238 3.56 -15.56 9.51
C PHE A 238 3.27 -15.72 8.02
N ASN A 239 2.25 -16.45 7.65
CA ASN A 239 1.80 -16.56 6.26
C ASN A 239 0.70 -15.55 5.91
N LEU A 240 0.39 -14.63 6.81
CA LEU A 240 -0.56 -13.54 6.57
C LEU A 240 0.16 -12.32 5.99
N TYR A 241 -0.29 -11.87 4.82
CA TYR A 241 0.32 -10.79 4.08
C TYR A 241 1.85 -10.94 3.97
N PRO A 242 2.38 -12.04 3.39
CA PRO A 242 3.81 -12.11 3.13
C PRO A 242 4.25 -10.96 2.22
N ILE A 243 5.44 -10.41 2.48
CA ILE A 243 5.97 -9.30 1.66
C ILE A 243 6.59 -9.89 0.41
N LEU A 244 6.10 -9.49 -0.76
CA LEU A 244 6.52 -9.97 -2.07
C LEU A 244 7.05 -8.82 -2.91
N GLN A 245 8.21 -9.01 -3.56
CA GLN A 245 8.77 -8.06 -4.52
C GLN A 245 9.39 -8.79 -5.72
N LEU A 246 8.91 -8.51 -6.92
CA LEU A 246 9.52 -9.02 -8.15
C LEU A 246 10.91 -8.39 -8.30
N ILE A 247 11.94 -9.24 -8.48
CA ILE A 247 13.34 -8.84 -8.52
C ILE A 247 13.82 -8.69 -9.96
N PRO A 248 14.33 -7.50 -10.36
CA PRO A 248 14.99 -7.34 -11.64
C PRO A 248 16.13 -8.34 -11.83
N ASN A 249 16.17 -8.99 -12.98
CA ASN A 249 17.23 -9.89 -13.38
C ASN A 249 17.40 -9.90 -14.91
N ALA A 250 18.58 -10.27 -15.39
CA ALA A 250 18.91 -10.27 -16.80
C ALA A 250 18.24 -11.43 -17.57
N GLU A 251 17.94 -12.52 -16.89
CA GLU A 251 17.34 -13.72 -17.46
C GLU A 251 15.86 -13.54 -17.80
N GLY A 252 15.20 -12.51 -17.25
CA GLY A 252 13.75 -12.32 -17.39
C GLY A 252 12.92 -13.32 -16.58
N ALA A 253 13.53 -13.98 -15.59
CA ALA A 253 12.89 -15.00 -14.78
C ALA A 253 12.01 -14.41 -13.66
N ASP A 254 10.95 -15.12 -13.28
CA ASP A 254 10.04 -14.74 -12.19
C ASP A 254 10.67 -14.97 -10.80
N HIS A 255 11.75 -14.23 -10.53
CA HIS A 255 12.39 -14.19 -9.23
C HIS A 255 11.68 -13.23 -8.31
N ILE A 256 11.12 -13.73 -7.21
CA ILE A 256 10.38 -12.91 -6.24
C ILE A 256 11.04 -13.03 -4.88
N PHE A 257 11.45 -11.88 -4.34
CA PHE A 257 11.79 -11.77 -2.93
C PHE A 257 10.52 -12.02 -2.10
N THR A 258 10.63 -12.96 -1.16
CA THR A 258 9.55 -13.30 -0.23
C THR A 258 10.05 -13.15 1.19
N LEU A 259 9.33 -12.38 2.02
CA LEU A 259 9.57 -12.27 3.47
C LEU A 259 8.29 -12.69 4.20
N ALA A 260 8.42 -13.71 5.07
CA ALA A 260 7.36 -14.20 5.93
C ALA A 260 7.88 -14.29 7.38
N GLY A 261 7.25 -13.56 8.29
CA GLY A 261 7.79 -13.36 9.63
C GLY A 261 9.12 -12.62 9.59
N ASN A 262 10.19 -13.30 9.96
CA ASN A 262 11.58 -12.82 9.85
C ASN A 262 12.40 -13.56 8.79
N ARG A 263 11.84 -14.58 8.15
CA ARG A 263 12.51 -15.41 7.15
C ARG A 263 12.34 -14.84 5.75
N ALA A 264 13.42 -14.90 4.97
CA ALA A 264 13.41 -14.39 3.60
C ALA A 264 14.07 -15.37 2.63
N ASN A 265 13.59 -15.36 1.38
CA ASN A 265 14.24 -16.02 0.25
C ASN A 265 13.94 -15.27 -1.05
N VAL A 266 14.61 -15.66 -2.12
CA VAL A 266 14.19 -15.40 -3.50
C VAL A 266 13.69 -16.72 -4.07
N TYR A 267 12.43 -16.72 -4.49
CA TYR A 267 11.78 -17.89 -5.08
C TYR A 267 11.56 -17.68 -6.58
N ASN A 268 11.85 -18.70 -7.38
CA ASN A 268 11.55 -18.70 -8.80
C ASN A 268 10.20 -19.39 -9.03
N TYR A 269 9.16 -18.60 -9.23
CA TYR A 269 7.80 -19.12 -9.44
C TYR A 269 7.60 -19.80 -10.82
N GLY A 270 8.47 -19.52 -11.78
CA GLY A 270 8.46 -20.20 -13.09
C GLY A 270 8.93 -21.64 -13.00
N THR A 271 9.97 -21.92 -12.20
CA THR A 271 10.54 -23.27 -12.01
C THR A 271 10.04 -23.97 -10.74
N ASP A 272 9.34 -23.26 -9.84
CA ASP A 272 8.82 -23.74 -8.57
C ASP A 272 9.94 -24.17 -7.59
N GLU A 273 10.98 -23.34 -7.48
CA GLU A 273 12.16 -23.64 -6.68
C GLU A 273 12.66 -22.41 -5.91
N VAL A 274 13.27 -22.63 -4.75
CA VAL A 274 14.05 -21.60 -4.06
C VAL A 274 15.28 -21.27 -4.92
N TYR A 275 15.31 -20.06 -5.46
CA TYR A 275 16.46 -19.59 -6.23
C TYR A 275 17.64 -19.23 -5.32
N LYS A 276 17.35 -18.57 -4.17
CA LYS A 276 18.36 -18.17 -3.21
C LYS A 276 17.77 -18.06 -1.80
N ASP A 277 18.38 -18.71 -0.84
CA ASP A 277 18.10 -18.45 0.57
C ASP A 277 18.72 -17.12 1.00
N LEU A 278 18.01 -16.36 1.80
CA LEU A 278 18.46 -15.10 2.37
C LEU A 278 18.56 -15.23 3.89
N PRO A 279 19.42 -14.44 4.55
CA PRO A 279 19.46 -14.45 6.00
C PRO A 279 18.15 -13.89 6.59
N ASP A 280 17.81 -14.34 7.79
CA ASP A 280 16.69 -13.81 8.56
C ASP A 280 16.90 -12.33 8.88
N ILE A 281 15.83 -11.52 8.78
CA ILE A 281 15.90 -10.11 9.18
C ILE A 281 16.02 -10.01 10.70
N PRO A 282 16.93 -9.19 11.24
CA PRO A 282 17.06 -9.00 12.68
C PRO A 282 15.83 -8.35 13.33
N GLY A 283 15.69 -8.49 14.64
CA GLY A 283 14.74 -7.73 15.48
C GLY A 283 13.34 -8.32 15.62
N GLY A 284 12.98 -9.37 14.87
CA GLY A 284 11.71 -10.08 15.00
C GLY A 284 10.85 -10.07 13.74
N PRO A 285 9.61 -10.60 13.80
CA PRO A 285 8.74 -10.76 12.65
C PRO A 285 8.29 -9.40 12.09
N ARG A 286 8.22 -9.30 10.75
CA ARG A 286 7.91 -8.06 10.05
C ARG A 286 6.58 -8.09 9.30
N THR A 287 6.03 -9.27 9.03
CA THR A 287 4.72 -9.43 8.40
C THR A 287 3.58 -9.29 9.41
N PHE A 288 2.34 -9.25 8.95
CA PHE A 288 1.18 -9.12 9.83
C PHE A 288 1.17 -10.22 10.93
N PRO A 289 0.90 -9.91 12.20
CA PRO A 289 0.49 -8.61 12.75
C PRO A 289 1.64 -7.67 13.16
N GLY A 290 2.91 -8.02 12.94
CA GLY A 290 4.05 -7.14 13.17
C GLY A 290 4.00 -5.87 12.31
N SER A 291 3.61 -6.02 11.05
CA SER A 291 3.29 -4.94 10.10
C SER A 291 4.36 -3.85 10.00
N ALA A 292 5.55 -4.25 9.56
CA ALA A 292 6.60 -3.34 9.16
C ALA A 292 6.26 -2.68 7.81
N ALA A 293 6.80 -1.49 7.56
CA ALA A 293 6.87 -0.97 6.21
C ALA A 293 7.92 -1.74 5.40
N ALA A 294 7.57 -2.15 4.19
CA ALA A 294 8.52 -2.74 3.26
C ALA A 294 8.36 -2.12 1.87
N ALA A 295 9.48 -1.77 1.25
CA ALA A 295 9.49 -1.16 -0.07
C ALA A 295 10.66 -1.66 -0.90
N LEU A 296 10.41 -1.95 -2.18
CA LEU A 296 11.46 -1.98 -3.19
C LEU A 296 11.88 -0.53 -3.45
N LEU A 297 13.13 -0.17 -3.14
CA LEU A 297 13.61 1.18 -3.40
C LEU A 297 13.54 1.50 -4.89
N PRO A 298 13.38 2.80 -5.27
CA PRO A 298 13.28 3.17 -6.67
C PRO A 298 14.42 2.59 -7.49
N LEU A 299 14.06 1.89 -8.56
CA LEU A 299 15.02 1.25 -9.46
C LEU A 299 15.67 2.30 -10.33
N GLY A 300 16.98 2.50 -10.15
CA GLY A 300 17.79 3.47 -10.92
C GLY A 300 18.36 2.88 -12.20
N ILE A 301 18.72 3.77 -13.15
CA ILE A 301 19.45 3.41 -14.36
C ILE A 301 20.81 2.79 -14.03
N GLY A 302 21.35 2.00 -14.95
CA GLY A 302 22.67 1.36 -14.78
C GLY A 302 22.61 -0.05 -14.19
N GLY A 303 21.51 -0.78 -14.42
CA GLY A 303 21.36 -2.19 -14.04
C GLY A 303 20.08 -2.49 -13.29
N TYR A 304 19.39 -1.48 -12.76
CA TYR A 304 18.15 -1.63 -11.98
C TYR A 304 18.33 -2.58 -10.78
N GLU A 305 19.47 -2.46 -10.09
CA GLU A 305 19.78 -3.30 -8.93
C GLU A 305 18.77 -3.13 -7.80
N PRO A 306 18.09 -4.21 -7.40
CA PRO A 306 17.04 -4.13 -6.39
C PRO A 306 17.63 -3.97 -4.98
N THR A 307 17.04 -3.09 -4.22
CA THR A 307 17.28 -2.98 -2.78
C THR A 307 15.93 -2.99 -2.07
N ILE A 308 15.74 -3.91 -1.15
CA ILE A 308 14.55 -3.99 -0.32
C ILE A 308 14.83 -3.29 1.01
N LEU A 309 13.99 -2.31 1.35
CA LEU A 309 13.99 -1.64 2.64
C LEU A 309 12.87 -2.20 3.50
N VAL A 310 13.17 -2.48 4.77
CA VAL A 310 12.18 -2.87 5.78
C VAL A 310 12.39 -2.02 7.02
N CYS A 311 11.35 -1.31 7.46
CA CYS A 311 11.40 -0.40 8.61
C CYS A 311 10.30 -0.67 9.63
N GLY A 312 10.64 -0.63 10.91
CA GLY A 312 9.66 -0.74 11.98
C GLY A 312 9.00 -2.11 12.07
N GLY A 313 7.74 -2.11 12.42
CA GLY A 313 6.99 -3.31 12.77
C GLY A 313 6.89 -3.50 14.27
N SER A 314 6.60 -4.72 14.70
CA SER A 314 6.39 -5.02 16.13
C SER A 314 7.30 -6.13 16.59
N SER A 315 7.86 -6.00 17.80
CA SER A 315 8.58 -7.11 18.43
C SER A 315 7.61 -8.26 18.67
N GLY A 316 8.10 -9.48 18.64
CA GLY A 316 7.28 -10.63 19.00
C GLY A 316 6.96 -10.76 20.50
N ASP A 317 7.23 -9.75 21.33
CA ASP A 317 7.10 -9.82 22.79
C ASP A 317 5.65 -9.70 23.26
N ILE A 318 4.95 -10.77 23.30
CA ILE A 318 3.58 -10.87 23.80
C ILE A 318 3.58 -11.01 25.33
N PRO A 319 2.67 -10.38 26.09
CA PRO A 319 1.45 -9.65 25.66
C PRO A 319 1.63 -8.14 25.37
N ASN A 320 2.82 -7.61 25.37
CA ASN A 320 3.08 -6.18 25.17
C ASN A 320 4.11 -5.96 24.06
N PRO A 321 3.77 -6.17 22.80
CA PRO A 321 4.69 -5.96 21.71
C PRO A 321 5.12 -4.51 21.64
N LYS A 322 6.41 -4.30 21.38
CA LYS A 322 6.99 -2.96 21.21
C LYS A 322 7.09 -2.67 19.73
N ALA A 323 6.69 -1.48 19.34
CA ALA A 323 7.00 -1.01 18.02
C ALA A 323 8.52 -0.85 17.85
N LEU A 324 9.04 -1.33 16.74
CA LEU A 324 10.47 -1.35 16.43
C LEU A 324 10.90 -0.07 15.74
N PRO A 325 12.07 0.52 16.11
CA PRO A 325 12.56 1.72 15.44
C PRO A 325 13.52 1.44 14.29
N ASP A 326 13.99 0.21 14.15
CA ASP A 326 15.06 -0.18 13.25
C ASP A 326 14.60 -0.28 11.79
N CYS A 327 15.52 0.02 10.89
CA CYS A 327 15.39 -0.22 9.46
C CYS A 327 16.56 -1.06 8.98
N TYR A 328 16.29 -1.91 8.02
CA TYR A 328 17.28 -2.74 7.35
C TYR A 328 17.11 -2.69 5.84
N ARG A 329 18.22 -2.84 5.12
CA ARG A 329 18.25 -3.00 3.67
C ARG A 329 18.88 -4.34 3.31
N ILE A 330 18.39 -4.94 2.24
CA ILE A 330 19.03 -6.10 1.61
C ILE A 330 19.06 -5.93 0.09
N ARG A 331 20.15 -6.36 -0.53
CA ARG A 331 20.29 -6.48 -1.98
C ARG A 331 20.26 -7.97 -2.34
N PRO A 332 19.11 -8.49 -2.75
CA PRO A 332 18.93 -9.93 -2.94
C PRO A 332 19.77 -10.50 -4.12
N ASN A 333 20.18 -9.66 -5.06
CA ASN A 333 21.02 -10.07 -6.19
C ASN A 333 22.52 -10.19 -5.85
N ASP A 334 22.97 -9.62 -4.73
CA ASP A 334 24.37 -9.74 -4.31
C ASP A 334 24.78 -11.22 -4.20
N GLU A 335 26.05 -11.54 -4.41
CA GLU A 335 26.58 -12.91 -4.27
C GLU A 335 26.34 -13.47 -2.85
N ASN A 336 26.56 -12.63 -1.84
CA ASN A 336 26.35 -12.94 -0.42
C ASN A 336 25.43 -11.88 0.21
N PRO A 337 24.10 -11.96 0.05
CA PRO A 337 23.19 -10.94 0.56
C PRO A 337 23.22 -10.90 2.09
N ILE A 338 23.23 -9.69 2.64
CA ILE A 338 23.14 -9.43 4.08
C ILE A 338 22.14 -8.34 4.38
N TRP A 339 21.50 -8.39 5.53
CA TRP A 339 20.73 -7.27 6.04
C TRP A 339 21.68 -6.20 6.59
N GLU A 340 21.77 -5.09 5.92
CA GLU A 340 22.52 -3.91 6.38
C GLU A 340 21.59 -3.04 7.22
N GLU A 341 21.98 -2.76 8.47
CA GLU A 341 21.26 -1.80 9.30
C GLU A 341 21.29 -0.42 8.65
N ASP A 342 20.11 0.22 8.58
CA ASP A 342 19.93 1.56 8.04
C ASP A 342 19.67 2.60 9.15
N ASP A 343 19.30 3.84 8.77
CA ASP A 343 18.89 4.86 9.73
C ASP A 343 17.63 4.41 10.46
N ALA A 344 17.63 4.53 11.77
CA ALA A 344 16.44 4.25 12.57
C ALA A 344 15.36 5.33 12.37
N LEU A 345 14.10 4.95 12.59
CA LEU A 345 12.96 5.86 12.56
C LEU A 345 13.14 6.99 13.58
N PRO A 346 13.17 8.27 13.18
CA PRO A 346 13.57 9.38 14.05
C PRO A 346 12.57 9.73 15.16
N ASN A 347 11.36 9.16 15.10
CA ASN A 347 10.32 9.34 16.12
C ASN A 347 10.22 8.14 17.08
N GLY A 348 11.16 7.20 17.00
CA GLY A 348 11.12 5.93 17.73
C GLY A 348 10.36 4.82 17.01
N GLY A 349 10.08 3.72 17.69
CA GLY A 349 9.44 2.57 17.10
C GLY A 349 8.06 2.90 16.50
N GLN A 350 7.75 2.26 15.36
CA GLN A 350 6.48 2.45 14.66
C GLN A 350 6.08 1.17 13.94
N THR A 351 4.80 0.82 14.02
CA THR A 351 4.16 -0.32 13.33
C THR A 351 3.04 0.18 12.44
N MET A 352 2.62 -0.62 11.47
CA MET A 352 1.55 -0.27 10.50
C MET A 352 1.88 1.02 9.72
N ILE A 353 3.13 1.18 9.33
CA ILE A 353 3.59 2.31 8.53
C ILE A 353 3.13 2.12 7.09
N GLU A 354 2.57 3.17 6.50
CA GLU A 354 2.26 3.22 5.06
C GLU A 354 3.46 3.82 4.32
N PRO A 355 4.24 3.02 3.57
CA PRO A 355 5.32 3.54 2.73
C PRO A 355 4.77 3.90 1.35
N VAL A 356 4.88 5.15 0.93
CA VAL A 356 4.46 5.60 -0.41
C VAL A 356 5.65 6.16 -1.17
N GLN A 357 5.96 5.56 -2.30
CA GLN A 357 7.02 6.04 -3.19
C GLN A 357 6.58 7.34 -3.89
N LEU A 358 7.42 8.36 -3.84
CA LEU A 358 7.16 9.66 -4.44
C LEU A 358 7.89 9.83 -5.78
N PRO A 359 7.36 10.61 -6.73
CA PRO A 359 7.94 10.76 -8.06
C PRO A 359 9.37 11.31 -8.07
N ASP A 360 9.78 12.06 -7.04
CA ASP A 360 11.15 12.54 -6.88
C ASP A 360 12.16 11.43 -6.48
N GLY A 361 11.67 10.22 -6.17
CA GLY A 361 12.46 9.06 -5.78
C GLY A 361 12.63 8.90 -4.27
N THR A 362 11.99 9.75 -3.48
CA THR A 362 11.91 9.58 -2.02
C THR A 362 10.72 8.68 -1.65
N ILE A 363 10.65 8.28 -0.40
CA ILE A 363 9.52 7.51 0.16
C ILE A 363 8.97 8.30 1.34
N VAL A 364 7.67 8.59 1.33
CA VAL A 364 7.01 9.09 2.53
C VAL A 364 6.50 7.91 3.35
N MET A 365 6.82 7.90 4.64
CA MET A 365 6.36 6.95 5.63
C MET A 365 5.41 7.65 6.59
N MET A 366 4.17 7.19 6.69
CA MET A 366 3.13 7.85 7.47
C MET A 366 2.22 6.84 8.15
N ASN A 367 1.30 7.32 8.97
CA ASN A 367 0.31 6.51 9.69
C ASN A 367 0.92 5.50 10.68
N GLY A 368 0.09 4.65 11.26
CA GLY A 368 0.50 3.63 12.22
C GLY A 368 0.57 4.10 13.66
N ALA A 369 1.27 3.36 14.49
CA ALA A 369 1.33 3.59 15.93
C ALA A 369 2.72 3.36 16.51
N HIS A 370 3.04 4.07 17.58
CA HIS A 370 4.30 3.91 18.31
C HIS A 370 4.29 2.80 19.37
N LYS A 371 3.15 2.11 19.53
CA LYS A 371 3.00 1.05 20.52
C LYS A 371 1.99 0.00 20.04
N GLY A 372 2.31 -1.27 20.26
CA GLY A 372 1.43 -2.38 19.95
C GLY A 372 1.77 -3.05 18.61
N CYS A 373 0.76 -3.61 17.98
CA CYS A 373 0.84 -4.29 16.69
C CYS A 373 -0.46 -4.09 15.88
N ALA A 374 -0.52 -4.60 14.67
CA ALA A 374 -1.74 -4.61 13.87
C ALA A 374 -2.81 -5.52 14.50
N GLY A 375 -4.06 -5.16 14.31
CA GLY A 375 -5.22 -5.86 14.85
C GLY A 375 -6.16 -4.91 15.60
N GLY A 376 -7.42 -5.33 15.74
CA GLY A 376 -8.41 -4.53 16.47
C GLY A 376 -8.01 -4.35 17.94
N TYR A 377 -7.98 -3.10 18.42
CA TYR A 377 -7.61 -2.68 19.79
C TYR A 377 -6.17 -2.95 20.21
N GLN A 378 -5.25 -3.27 19.28
CA GLN A 378 -3.90 -3.72 19.63
C GLN A 378 -2.85 -2.62 19.60
N ALA A 379 -3.19 -1.42 19.18
CA ALA A 379 -2.25 -0.33 19.02
C ALA A 379 -2.68 0.91 19.81
N GLU A 380 -1.68 1.64 20.30
CA GLU A 380 -1.82 2.91 21.01
C GLU A 380 -0.78 3.90 20.52
N ASN A 381 -0.97 5.18 20.83
CA ASN A 381 -0.03 6.25 20.52
C ASN A 381 0.20 6.40 19.00
N PRO A 382 -0.78 6.98 18.26
CA PRO A 382 -0.72 7.13 16.82
C PRO A 382 0.50 7.94 16.36
N ALA A 383 1.11 7.50 15.28
CA ALA A 383 2.21 8.22 14.63
C ALA A 383 1.64 9.32 13.74
N MET A 384 1.65 10.56 14.24
CA MET A 384 1.00 11.71 13.59
C MET A 384 1.90 12.39 12.56
N GLN A 385 3.22 12.26 12.69
CA GLN A 385 4.19 12.95 11.84
C GLN A 385 4.67 12.06 10.71
N ALA A 386 4.51 12.53 9.46
CA ALA A 386 5.11 11.90 8.30
C ALA A 386 6.65 12.04 8.31
N LEU A 387 7.33 11.03 7.76
CA LEU A 387 8.77 10.98 7.57
C LEU A 387 9.07 10.84 6.09
N ILE A 388 9.99 11.64 5.56
CA ILE A 388 10.54 11.44 4.22
C ILE A 388 11.84 10.66 4.35
N TYR A 389 11.90 9.54 3.65
CA TYR A 389 13.10 8.73 3.52
C TYR A 389 13.71 8.94 2.12
N ASP A 390 14.95 9.39 2.08
CA ASP A 390 15.70 9.64 0.86
C ASP A 390 16.79 8.55 0.71
N PRO A 391 16.59 7.57 -0.20
CA PRO A 391 17.51 6.46 -0.36
C PRO A 391 18.90 6.88 -0.90
N TYR A 392 19.00 8.05 -1.52
CA TYR A 392 20.21 8.56 -2.16
C TYR A 392 21.14 9.29 -1.19
N LYS A 393 20.64 9.68 -0.01
CA LYS A 393 21.46 10.29 1.03
C LYS A 393 22.35 9.27 1.76
N PRO A 394 23.48 9.70 2.30
CA PRO A 394 24.32 8.83 3.11
C PRO A 394 23.59 8.40 4.40
N LYS A 395 23.95 7.22 4.93
CA LYS A 395 23.48 6.75 6.24
C LYS A 395 23.74 7.84 7.31
N GLY A 396 22.76 8.05 8.17
CA GLY A 396 22.72 9.12 9.17
C GLY A 396 21.98 10.37 8.72
N GLN A 397 21.55 10.47 7.44
CA GLN A 397 20.88 11.64 6.86
C GLN A 397 19.65 11.29 6.02
N ARG A 398 19.23 10.03 5.99
CA ARG A 398 18.18 9.55 5.08
C ARG A 398 16.78 9.98 5.49
N PHE A 399 16.54 10.13 6.78
CA PHE A 399 15.22 10.58 7.27
C PHE A 399 15.15 12.09 7.46
N THR A 400 14.04 12.66 7.01
CA THR A 400 13.65 14.04 7.30
C THR A 400 12.23 14.02 7.88
N LYS A 401 12.02 14.70 9.00
CA LYS A 401 10.68 14.91 9.57
C LYS A 401 9.88 15.85 8.68
N SER A 402 8.64 15.45 8.39
CA SER A 402 7.73 16.19 7.53
C SER A 402 6.51 16.71 8.29
N ALA A 403 5.41 16.97 7.60
CA ALA A 403 4.18 17.48 8.19
C ALA A 403 3.57 16.54 9.24
N THR A 404 2.84 17.12 10.17
CA THR A 404 2.08 16.40 11.18
C THR A 404 0.59 16.50 10.86
N SER A 405 -0.10 15.36 10.75
CA SER A 405 -1.56 15.31 10.64
C SER A 405 -2.20 15.55 12.01
N GLU A 406 -3.42 16.10 12.00
CA GLU A 406 -4.27 16.18 13.20
C GLU A 406 -5.18 14.94 13.34
N VAL A 407 -5.15 14.02 12.35
CA VAL A 407 -5.99 12.85 12.26
C VAL A 407 -5.21 11.60 12.65
N PRO A 408 -5.53 10.93 13.77
CA PRO A 408 -4.88 9.68 14.12
C PRO A 408 -5.29 8.58 13.15
N ARG A 409 -4.30 7.92 12.53
CA ARG A 409 -4.50 6.83 11.57
C ARG A 409 -3.62 5.65 11.96
N MET A 410 -4.26 4.61 12.48
CA MET A 410 -3.60 3.39 12.95
C MET A 410 -4.05 2.18 12.11
N TYR A 411 -4.56 1.15 12.77
CA TYR A 411 -4.99 -0.08 12.09
C TYR A 411 -6.10 0.22 11.06
N HIS A 412 -5.98 -0.38 9.87
CA HIS A 412 -6.87 -0.17 8.73
C HIS A 412 -6.84 1.27 8.17
N SER A 413 -5.71 1.96 8.27
CA SER A 413 -5.48 3.17 7.48
C SER A 413 -4.83 2.84 6.14
N VAL A 414 -4.91 3.75 5.19
CA VAL A 414 -4.32 3.63 3.86
C VAL A 414 -3.73 4.96 3.41
N ALA A 415 -2.71 4.87 2.55
CA ALA A 415 -2.12 6.02 1.86
C ALA A 415 -1.74 5.61 0.44
N ILE A 416 -1.98 6.47 -0.56
CA ILE A 416 -1.71 6.14 -1.96
C ILE A 416 -1.29 7.38 -2.76
N LEU A 417 -0.30 7.21 -3.66
CA LEU A 417 0.14 8.25 -4.59
C LEU A 417 -0.95 8.54 -5.64
N LEU A 418 -1.29 9.80 -5.80
CA LEU A 418 -2.20 10.29 -6.84
C LEU A 418 -1.43 10.76 -8.08
N PRO A 419 -2.05 10.77 -9.27
CA PRO A 419 -1.48 11.36 -10.48
C PRO A 419 -1.08 12.83 -10.35
N THR A 420 -1.60 13.55 -9.35
CA THR A 420 -1.18 14.92 -9.02
C THR A 420 0.22 14.99 -8.40
N GLY A 421 0.79 13.87 -7.93
CA GLY A 421 2.02 13.81 -7.15
C GLY A 421 1.81 14.03 -5.66
N GLU A 422 0.59 14.23 -5.21
CA GLU A 422 0.21 14.26 -3.81
C GLU A 422 -0.17 12.87 -3.31
N VAL A 423 -0.28 12.68 -2.01
CA VAL A 423 -0.68 11.41 -1.39
C VAL A 423 -2.04 11.54 -0.75
N LEU A 424 -2.98 10.72 -1.18
CA LEU A 424 -4.27 10.60 -0.51
C LEU A 424 -4.14 9.67 0.69
N VAL A 425 -4.72 10.09 1.83
CA VAL A 425 -4.67 9.37 3.11
C VAL A 425 -6.09 9.22 3.65
N ALA A 426 -6.47 8.01 3.99
CA ALA A 426 -7.83 7.69 4.46
C ALA A 426 -7.84 6.55 5.49
N GLY A 427 -9.03 6.22 6.00
CA GLY A 427 -9.16 5.23 7.08
C GLY A 427 -8.58 5.80 8.37
N SER A 428 -8.69 5.22 9.32
CA SER A 428 -8.40 4.06 10.11
C SER A 428 -9.70 3.50 10.74
N ASN A 429 -9.70 2.22 11.01
CA ASN A 429 -10.67 1.60 11.91
C ASN A 429 -9.93 0.70 12.91
N PRO A 430 -9.43 1.26 14.04
CA PRO A 430 -8.64 0.51 15.01
C PRO A 430 -9.48 -0.40 15.90
N ASP A 431 -10.79 -0.37 15.73
CA ASP A 431 -11.75 -1.16 16.49
C ASP A 431 -12.20 -2.42 15.72
N VAL A 432 -12.81 -3.36 16.43
CA VAL A 432 -13.45 -4.53 15.81
C VAL A 432 -14.73 -4.13 15.07
N PHE A 433 -15.42 -3.10 15.56
CA PHE A 433 -16.63 -2.54 14.96
C PHE A 433 -16.44 -1.05 14.70
N TYR A 434 -17.29 -0.49 13.85
CA TYR A 434 -17.33 0.94 13.65
C TYR A 434 -17.60 1.68 14.97
N ASN A 435 -16.72 2.62 15.28
CA ASN A 435 -16.78 3.41 16.51
C ASN A 435 -16.75 4.90 16.16
N PRO A 436 -17.90 5.53 15.92
CA PRO A 436 -17.97 6.91 15.46
C PRO A 436 -17.57 7.95 16.52
N VAL A 437 -17.51 7.55 17.80
CA VAL A 437 -17.32 8.49 18.93
C VAL A 437 -16.09 8.20 19.78
N GLY A 438 -15.30 7.18 19.48
CA GLY A 438 -14.12 6.81 20.26
C GLY A 438 -14.42 6.27 21.66
N LYS A 439 -15.70 5.99 22.01
CA LYS A 439 -16.13 5.56 23.34
C LYS A 439 -17.34 4.63 23.29
N VAL A 440 -17.24 3.51 22.58
CA VAL A 440 -18.27 2.48 22.71
C VAL A 440 -17.82 1.47 23.75
N THR A 441 -18.47 1.49 24.90
CA THR A 441 -18.35 0.41 25.89
C THR A 441 -19.11 -0.78 25.34
N LEU A 442 -18.40 -1.73 24.75
CA LEU A 442 -18.98 -3.04 24.42
C LEU A 442 -19.17 -3.77 25.75
N ALA A 443 -20.33 -3.60 26.35
CA ALA A 443 -20.66 -4.23 27.62
C ALA A 443 -20.53 -5.75 27.49
N ASN A 444 -19.56 -6.33 28.19
CA ASN A 444 -19.44 -7.74 28.57
C ASN A 444 -19.62 -8.83 27.49
N LYS A 445 -19.46 -8.56 26.22
CA LYS A 445 -19.41 -9.62 25.21
C LYS A 445 -17.97 -10.02 24.95
N LYS A 446 -17.63 -11.26 25.33
CA LYS A 446 -16.44 -11.94 24.83
C LYS A 446 -16.66 -12.16 23.33
N TYR A 447 -15.96 -11.40 22.51
CA TYR A 447 -15.91 -11.68 21.08
C TYR A 447 -14.76 -12.67 20.82
N PRO A 448 -15.04 -13.87 20.35
CA PRO A 448 -14.00 -14.80 19.91
C PRO A 448 -13.46 -14.32 18.57
N LEU A 449 -12.60 -13.30 18.59
CA LEU A 449 -11.92 -12.87 17.37
C LEU A 449 -10.76 -13.77 17.01
N PHE A 450 -10.27 -14.55 17.96
CA PHE A 450 -9.10 -15.39 17.83
C PHE A 450 -9.27 -16.65 18.68
N GLY A 451 -9.32 -17.80 18.03
CA GLY A 451 -9.23 -19.18 18.51
C GLY A 451 -9.78 -19.57 19.88
N ASN A 452 -10.79 -20.44 19.85
CA ASN A 452 -11.36 -21.07 21.06
C ASN A 452 -10.61 -22.35 21.53
N ASN A 453 -9.44 -22.67 21.00
CA ASN A 453 -8.77 -23.97 21.20
C ASN A 453 -7.83 -24.01 22.42
N GLY A 454 -8.14 -23.29 23.48
CA GLY A 454 -7.37 -23.35 24.74
C GLY A 454 -6.05 -22.57 24.72
N HIS A 455 -5.62 -22.10 23.60
CA HIS A 455 -4.59 -21.08 23.47
C HIS A 455 -5.30 -19.72 23.54
N THR A 456 -5.20 -19.05 24.66
CA THR A 456 -5.60 -17.65 24.77
C THR A 456 -4.68 -16.87 23.85
N SER A 457 -5.18 -16.52 22.66
CA SER A 457 -4.47 -15.60 21.82
C SER A 457 -4.18 -14.32 22.62
N TYR A 458 -3.06 -13.76 22.42
CA TYR A 458 -2.62 -12.49 22.98
C TYR A 458 -3.73 -11.41 22.90
N LEU A 459 -4.49 -11.43 21.81
CA LEU A 459 -5.61 -10.54 21.55
C LEU A 459 -6.83 -10.80 22.45
N HIS A 460 -6.86 -11.93 23.13
CA HIS A 460 -7.94 -12.33 24.06
C HIS A 460 -7.74 -11.85 25.51
N GLN A 461 -6.52 -11.54 25.91
CA GLN A 461 -6.22 -11.20 27.30
C GLN A 461 -6.50 -9.73 27.66
N GLN A 462 -6.68 -8.87 26.70
CA GLN A 462 -7.11 -7.51 27.01
C GLN A 462 -8.62 -7.48 27.18
N GLN A 463 -9.06 -7.39 28.42
CA GLN A 463 -10.44 -7.09 28.77
C GLN A 463 -10.82 -5.76 28.10
N SER A 464 -11.57 -5.87 27.00
CA SER A 464 -12.24 -4.77 26.30
C SER A 464 -11.56 -3.40 26.48
N PRO A 465 -10.43 -3.11 25.84
CA PRO A 465 -10.00 -1.74 25.79
C PRO A 465 -10.96 -0.98 24.90
N GLN A 466 -11.43 0.12 25.42
CA GLN A 466 -12.08 1.12 24.59
C GLN A 466 -11.00 1.73 23.73
N SER A 467 -11.09 1.60 22.41
CA SER A 467 -10.24 2.42 21.57
C SER A 467 -10.55 3.89 21.87
N ALA A 468 -9.52 4.65 22.20
CA ALA A 468 -9.66 6.10 22.36
C ALA A 468 -9.87 6.80 21.01
N TYR A 469 -9.72 6.05 19.91
CA TYR A 469 -9.71 6.58 18.54
C TYR A 469 -10.93 6.07 17.78
N PRO A 470 -11.73 6.98 17.22
CA PRO A 470 -12.92 6.60 16.46
C PRO A 470 -12.53 5.99 15.10
N THR A 471 -13.50 5.31 14.46
CA THR A 471 -13.45 5.02 13.04
C THR A 471 -13.34 6.31 12.25
N GLU A 472 -12.39 6.42 11.36
CA GLU A 472 -12.05 7.66 10.67
C GLU A 472 -12.53 7.61 9.21
N TYR A 473 -13.31 8.61 8.82
CA TYR A 473 -13.87 8.75 7.48
C TYR A 473 -13.28 9.91 6.70
N ARG A 474 -12.57 10.82 7.37
CA ARG A 474 -11.96 11.95 6.69
C ARG A 474 -10.92 11.48 5.69
N VAL A 475 -10.98 12.08 4.51
CA VAL A 475 -9.91 11.97 3.52
C VAL A 475 -9.02 13.20 3.65
N GLU A 476 -7.72 12.96 3.78
CA GLU A 476 -6.71 14.01 3.73
C GLU A 476 -5.86 13.86 2.48
N ILE A 477 -5.34 14.97 2.02
CA ILE A 477 -4.25 15.00 1.04
C ILE A 477 -3.00 15.49 1.76
N TYR A 478 -1.94 14.70 1.66
CA TYR A 478 -0.59 15.10 2.03
C TYR A 478 0.10 15.66 0.79
N SER A 479 0.58 16.90 0.89
CA SER A 479 1.35 17.58 -0.15
C SER A 479 2.84 17.47 0.19
N PRO A 480 3.64 16.70 -0.58
CA PRO A 480 5.09 16.59 -0.38
C PRO A 480 5.81 17.93 -0.60
N PRO A 481 7.06 18.10 -0.13
CA PRO A 481 7.78 19.36 -0.21
C PRO A 481 7.93 19.96 -1.62
N TYR A 482 8.04 19.11 -2.65
CA TYR A 482 8.13 19.60 -4.04
C TYR A 482 6.87 20.31 -4.53
N MET A 483 5.72 20.12 -3.86
CA MET A 483 4.46 20.80 -4.21
C MET A 483 4.51 22.30 -3.93
N ASP A 484 5.43 22.79 -3.10
CA ASP A 484 5.67 24.22 -2.91
C ASP A 484 6.14 24.92 -4.19
N HIS A 485 6.67 24.14 -5.11
CA HIS A 485 7.11 24.59 -6.42
C HIS A 485 6.14 24.20 -7.54
N ALA A 486 4.87 23.94 -7.23
CA ALA A 486 3.86 23.48 -8.19
C ALA A 486 3.74 24.40 -9.43
N ALA A 487 3.96 25.72 -9.27
CA ALA A 487 3.95 26.67 -10.40
C ALA A 487 5.13 26.49 -11.39
N SER A 488 6.19 25.75 -10.99
CA SER A 488 7.38 25.49 -11.80
C SER A 488 7.44 24.04 -12.31
N ARG A 489 6.36 23.29 -12.16
CA ARG A 489 6.29 21.90 -12.61
C ARG A 489 6.41 21.81 -14.13
N PRO A 490 7.18 20.85 -14.66
CA PRO A 490 7.12 20.57 -16.08
C PRO A 490 5.70 20.08 -16.46
N PHE A 491 5.30 20.36 -17.70
CA PHE A 491 3.98 19.97 -18.21
C PHE A 491 4.14 19.06 -19.43
N ILE A 492 3.72 17.80 -19.31
CA ILE A 492 3.78 16.82 -20.39
C ILE A 492 2.73 17.19 -21.45
N THR A 493 3.18 17.50 -22.66
CA THR A 493 2.30 17.92 -23.76
C THR A 493 2.09 16.83 -24.82
N ALA A 494 3.05 15.92 -24.97
CA ALA A 494 2.93 14.76 -25.86
C ALA A 494 3.77 13.58 -25.35
N TYR A 495 3.24 12.40 -25.50
CA TYR A 495 3.88 11.13 -25.14
C TYR A 495 3.18 9.96 -25.86
N PRO A 496 3.83 8.81 -26.08
CA PRO A 496 3.18 7.63 -26.59
C PRO A 496 2.25 7.02 -25.54
N VAL A 497 1.03 6.66 -25.90
CA VAL A 497 0.07 6.03 -24.97
C VAL A 497 0.47 4.60 -24.60
N SER A 498 1.28 3.93 -25.44
CA SER A 498 1.89 2.64 -25.16
C SER A 498 3.27 2.54 -25.76
N VAL A 499 4.14 1.75 -25.13
CA VAL A 499 5.48 1.41 -25.61
C VAL A 499 5.77 -0.07 -25.30
N LYS A 500 6.68 -0.67 -26.10
CA LYS A 500 7.23 -2.00 -25.83
C LYS A 500 8.49 -1.94 -24.99
N TYR A 501 8.94 -3.09 -24.50
CA TYR A 501 10.23 -3.18 -23.81
C TYR A 501 11.39 -2.86 -24.75
N ASN A 502 12.41 -2.17 -24.19
CA ASN A 502 13.61 -1.75 -24.92
C ASN A 502 13.30 -0.86 -26.14
N GLU A 503 12.20 -0.13 -26.11
CA GLU A 503 11.79 0.79 -27.16
C GLU A 503 12.30 2.21 -26.86
N LYS A 504 12.78 2.91 -27.91
CA LYS A 504 13.10 4.33 -27.85
C LYS A 504 11.91 5.16 -28.28
N PHE A 505 11.56 6.14 -27.49
CA PHE A 505 10.45 7.03 -27.75
C PHE A 505 10.75 8.45 -27.29
N GLN A 506 9.90 9.41 -27.62
CA GLN A 506 10.05 10.80 -27.22
C GLN A 506 8.87 11.25 -26.35
N ILE A 507 9.18 12.15 -25.43
CA ILE A 507 8.21 12.89 -24.61
C ILE A 507 8.43 14.37 -24.89
N ALA A 508 7.35 15.11 -25.13
CA ALA A 508 7.37 16.57 -25.09
C ALA A 508 6.89 17.05 -23.72
N ALA A 509 7.74 17.79 -23.00
CA ALA A 509 7.42 18.30 -21.68
C ALA A 509 7.88 19.77 -21.53
N GLN A 510 6.92 20.68 -21.60
CA GLN A 510 7.20 22.09 -21.44
C GLN A 510 7.81 22.39 -20.07
N GLY A 511 8.93 23.10 -20.06
CA GLY A 511 9.66 23.44 -18.84
C GLY A 511 10.73 22.43 -18.44
N ALA A 512 10.87 21.31 -19.14
CA ALA A 512 11.92 20.31 -18.91
C ALA A 512 13.22 20.72 -19.64
N ARG A 513 14.17 21.33 -18.95
CA ARG A 513 15.37 21.93 -19.55
C ARG A 513 16.70 21.49 -18.94
N GLU A 514 16.72 21.15 -17.68
CA GLU A 514 17.95 20.80 -16.95
C GLU A 514 17.63 19.71 -15.92
N ASP A 515 18.60 18.82 -15.66
CA ASP A 515 18.47 17.74 -14.65
C ASP A 515 17.16 16.97 -14.76
N VAL A 516 16.80 16.59 -16.00
CA VAL A 516 15.55 15.90 -16.28
C VAL A 516 15.65 14.44 -15.94
N VAL A 517 14.69 13.95 -15.17
CA VAL A 517 14.49 12.52 -14.84
C VAL A 517 13.11 12.10 -15.32
N VAL A 518 13.02 10.93 -15.95
CA VAL A 518 11.75 10.32 -16.33
C VAL A 518 11.54 9.07 -15.49
N ARG A 519 10.34 8.91 -14.91
CA ARG A 519 9.99 7.74 -14.10
C ARG A 519 8.64 7.16 -14.49
N LEU A 520 8.54 5.84 -14.34
CA LEU A 520 7.28 5.12 -14.29
C LEU A 520 7.02 4.70 -12.85
N SER A 521 5.79 4.86 -12.40
CA SER A 521 5.36 4.36 -11.11
C SER A 521 4.08 3.53 -11.20
N TYR A 522 4.03 2.53 -10.34
CA TYR A 522 2.88 1.70 -10.10
C TYR A 522 2.42 1.96 -8.67
N SER A 523 1.22 2.49 -8.51
CA SER A 523 0.73 2.87 -7.18
C SER A 523 0.32 1.68 -6.32
N GLY A 524 0.24 0.48 -6.90
CA GLY A 524 -0.04 -0.74 -6.15
C GLY A 524 -1.46 -0.84 -5.60
N PHE A 525 -1.63 -1.77 -4.68
CA PHE A 525 -2.83 -1.96 -3.87
C PHE A 525 -2.44 -1.88 -2.40
N HIS A 526 -2.95 -0.89 -1.70
CA HIS A 526 -2.57 -0.58 -0.33
C HIS A 526 -3.55 -1.13 0.70
N THR A 527 -3.04 -1.82 1.70
CA THR A 527 -3.77 -2.28 2.87
C THR A 527 -2.81 -2.65 4.00
N HIS A 528 -3.17 -2.39 5.25
CA HIS A 528 -2.44 -2.87 6.44
C HIS A 528 -0.95 -2.50 6.52
N GLY A 529 -0.52 -1.39 5.92
CA GLY A 529 0.89 -1.02 5.83
C GLY A 529 1.66 -1.77 4.74
N ILE A 530 0.95 -2.44 3.83
CA ILE A 530 1.55 -3.18 2.72
C ILE A 530 1.12 -2.54 1.40
N ASP A 531 2.10 -2.32 0.55
CA ASP A 531 1.93 -1.80 -0.80
C ASP A 531 2.23 -2.91 -1.81
N MET A 532 1.15 -3.62 -2.19
CA MET A 532 1.26 -4.81 -3.06
C MET A 532 1.59 -4.40 -4.48
N GLY A 533 2.80 -4.78 -4.91
CA GLY A 533 3.29 -4.53 -6.26
C GLY A 533 3.79 -3.11 -6.53
N ALA A 534 3.76 -2.20 -5.55
CA ALA A 534 4.27 -0.84 -5.74
C ALA A 534 5.72 -0.83 -6.23
N ARG A 535 5.98 0.01 -7.23
CA ARG A 535 7.26 0.06 -7.91
C ARG A 535 7.48 1.43 -8.56
N MET A 536 8.70 1.94 -8.45
CA MET A 536 9.17 3.15 -9.11
C MET A 536 10.40 2.83 -9.94
N VAL A 537 10.36 3.12 -11.23
CA VAL A 537 11.45 2.83 -12.17
C VAL A 537 11.88 4.11 -12.87
N GLN A 538 13.16 4.44 -12.76
CA GLN A 538 13.76 5.52 -13.54
C GLN A 538 14.10 5.00 -14.95
N LEU A 539 13.67 5.73 -15.97
CA LEU A 539 13.99 5.42 -17.37
C LEU A 539 15.28 6.11 -17.79
N GLU A 540 15.99 5.51 -18.74
CA GLU A 540 17.05 6.21 -19.45
C GLU A 540 16.44 7.36 -20.24
N ALA A 541 16.84 8.59 -19.93
CA ALA A 541 16.29 9.78 -20.54
C ALA A 541 17.37 10.86 -20.73
N VAL A 542 17.33 11.54 -21.86
CA VAL A 542 18.21 12.67 -22.18
C VAL A 542 17.40 13.75 -22.90
N LEU A 543 17.76 15.01 -22.69
CA LEU A 543 17.19 16.09 -23.49
C LEU A 543 17.54 15.90 -24.96
N SER A 544 16.55 15.95 -25.83
CA SER A 544 16.73 15.71 -27.25
C SER A 544 17.38 16.92 -27.93
N PRO A 545 18.30 16.71 -28.86
CA PRO A 545 18.83 17.80 -29.71
C PRO A 545 17.80 18.30 -30.73
N ASP A 546 16.70 17.58 -30.95
CA ASP A 546 15.71 17.85 -32.00
C ASP A 546 14.75 19.02 -31.67
N GLY A 547 14.80 19.57 -30.48
CA GLY A 547 13.99 20.74 -30.09
C GLY A 547 13.96 21.01 -28.59
N ASP A 548 13.60 22.23 -28.23
CA ASP A 548 13.36 22.60 -26.85
C ASP A 548 12.18 21.79 -26.29
N ASP A 549 12.25 21.40 -25.01
CA ASP A 549 11.23 20.65 -24.28
C ASP A 549 11.02 19.17 -24.78
N MET A 550 11.90 18.64 -25.65
CA MET A 550 11.87 17.24 -26.09
C MET A 550 12.83 16.37 -25.29
N ILE A 551 12.40 15.19 -24.94
CA ILE A 551 13.15 14.21 -24.15
C ILE A 551 13.17 12.88 -24.90
N ASP A 552 14.36 12.35 -25.21
CA ASP A 552 14.56 11.01 -25.75
C ASP A 552 14.59 10.03 -24.58
N VAL A 553 13.77 9.00 -24.60
CA VAL A 553 13.57 8.05 -23.52
C VAL A 553 13.70 6.63 -24.03
N THR A 554 14.24 5.73 -23.20
CA THR A 554 14.23 4.29 -23.46
C THR A 554 13.42 3.57 -22.38
N SER A 555 12.48 2.73 -22.79
CA SER A 555 11.68 1.91 -21.89
C SER A 555 12.50 0.82 -21.19
N PRO A 556 12.02 0.21 -20.10
CA PRO A 556 12.71 -0.90 -19.43
C PRO A 556 13.05 -2.03 -20.40
N PHE A 557 14.19 -2.69 -20.23
CA PHE A 557 14.63 -3.70 -21.19
C PHE A 557 13.95 -5.06 -21.03
N ASN A 558 13.33 -5.35 -19.88
CA ASN A 558 12.55 -6.58 -19.68
C ASN A 558 11.47 -6.46 -18.60
N PRO A 559 10.50 -7.41 -18.53
CA PRO A 559 9.39 -7.37 -17.60
C PRO A 559 9.73 -7.53 -16.11
N THR A 560 10.92 -7.99 -15.75
CA THR A 560 11.30 -8.09 -14.33
C THR A 560 11.59 -6.74 -13.70
N ILE A 561 11.98 -5.75 -14.52
CA ILE A 561 12.16 -4.37 -14.08
C ILE A 561 10.80 -3.72 -13.81
N MET A 562 9.89 -3.89 -14.75
CA MET A 562 8.53 -3.38 -14.69
C MET A 562 7.62 -4.37 -15.43
N PRO A 563 6.67 -5.08 -14.78
CA PRO A 563 5.74 -5.98 -15.48
C PRO A 563 4.94 -5.27 -16.60
N PRO A 564 4.32 -6.00 -17.53
CA PRO A 564 3.40 -5.37 -18.47
C PRO A 564 2.20 -4.79 -17.73
N GLY A 565 1.81 -3.54 -18.05
CA GLY A 565 0.76 -2.85 -17.30
C GLY A 565 0.56 -1.40 -17.72
N VAL A 566 -0.28 -0.70 -16.97
CA VAL A 566 -0.56 0.73 -17.13
C VAL A 566 0.03 1.49 -15.96
N TYR A 567 0.83 2.50 -16.23
CA TYR A 567 1.68 3.17 -15.26
C TYR A 567 1.53 4.68 -15.33
N MET A 568 1.77 5.34 -14.21
CA MET A 568 1.94 6.79 -14.14
C MET A 568 3.34 7.14 -14.66
N LEU A 569 3.40 7.92 -15.73
CA LEU A 569 4.62 8.47 -16.31
C LEU A 569 4.84 9.89 -15.78
N TRP A 570 6.03 10.13 -15.26
CA TRP A 570 6.44 11.40 -14.68
C TRP A 570 7.64 11.98 -15.40
N VAL A 571 7.65 13.30 -15.60
CA VAL A 571 8.83 14.08 -15.95
C VAL A 571 9.18 14.92 -14.74
N ILE A 572 10.41 14.82 -14.28
CA ILE A 572 10.93 15.52 -13.11
C ILE A 572 12.01 16.49 -13.54
N GLU A 573 11.84 17.77 -13.26
CA GLU A 573 12.83 18.84 -13.50
C GLU A 573 13.36 19.33 -12.15
N LYS A 574 14.67 19.17 -11.92
CA LYS A 574 15.33 19.61 -10.66
C LYS A 574 14.62 19.14 -9.39
N GLY A 575 14.13 17.90 -9.39
CA GLY A 575 13.40 17.30 -8.27
C GLY A 575 11.92 17.69 -8.19
N ILE A 576 11.39 18.49 -9.12
CA ILE A 576 9.98 18.89 -9.16
C ILE A 576 9.26 18.05 -10.23
N PRO A 577 8.33 17.16 -9.83
CA PRO A 577 7.63 16.30 -10.78
C PRO A 577 6.49 17.02 -11.52
N SER A 578 6.22 16.62 -12.76
CA SER A 578 4.98 16.94 -13.49
C SER A 578 3.75 16.38 -12.77
N GLU A 579 2.54 16.67 -13.23
CA GLU A 579 1.45 15.72 -13.06
C GLU A 579 1.75 14.49 -13.92
N ALA A 580 1.28 13.32 -13.49
CA ALA A 580 1.47 12.09 -14.24
C ALA A 580 0.51 12.00 -15.43
N VAL A 581 0.97 11.30 -16.45
CA VAL A 581 0.11 10.79 -17.50
C VAL A 581 0.15 9.27 -17.50
N TRP A 582 -0.90 8.63 -18.01
CA TRP A 582 -0.98 7.18 -18.04
C TRP A 582 -0.37 6.62 -19.32
N MET A 583 0.62 5.75 -19.16
CA MET A 583 1.30 5.07 -20.26
C MET A 583 1.26 3.56 -20.05
N LYS A 584 0.98 2.80 -21.11
CA LYS A 584 0.97 1.34 -21.11
C LYS A 584 2.35 0.80 -21.53
N LEU A 585 2.84 -0.20 -20.79
CA LEU A 585 4.01 -0.99 -21.16
C LEU A 585 3.53 -2.37 -21.63
N GLU A 586 3.87 -2.72 -22.88
CA GLU A 586 3.37 -3.93 -23.56
C GLU A 586 4.50 -4.94 -23.81
N LEU A 587 4.15 -6.23 -23.83
CA LEU A 587 5.05 -7.32 -24.22
C LEU A 587 5.41 -7.29 -25.70
#